data_b39fb33f5921370ecffebb5844a3d4bd
#
_entry.id   b39fb33f5921370ecffebb5844a3d4bd
#
_cell.length_a   1.000
_cell.length_b   1.000
_cell.length_c   1.000
_cell.angle_alpha   90.00
_cell.angle_beta   90.00
_cell.angle_gamma   90.00
#
_symmetry.space_group_name_H-M   'P 1'
#
loop_
_entity.id
_entity.type
_entity.pdbx_description
1 polymer ?
#
loop_
_entity_poly.entity_id
_entity_poly.type
_entity_poly.pdbx_seq_one_letter_code
_entity_poly.pdbx_strand_id
1 'polypeptide(L)'
;MYILIFVSLLSLFLTYLESAGQVKKGMAYGFGLLTLLAAIHYDFGNDYMPYYNTYNQITAFSFNWDAILNQEVWKEPGWALLCYLFLPLGGFFTMVAFLSVLQNIIYYRFIKRYVAPKWWTFSVFIYLFSTSYYVLNMSMFRQGLAIALFVWAFTFFKDRKLLPATLIVICAASVHNSAKILLPFLLWGFVPFISKKITKSVAIMFGILFLLLSFNGESVNAIFMSFADFEDFQIYTNIYEGGNSNSYGLGFVFNTVPFFMFLYYLLRNSKAEVWQIQLVALACIGTFIIPFGNILPMVTRIGMYFGVFTIAAIPIVYKWIYDKNLGRVVLMIYIMMTLYDYYLFFTDSAFVKYYTNFHTIFSVL
;
A
#
# COMPACT_ATOMS: atom_id res chain seq x y z
N MET A 1 3.85 2.61 20.89
CA MET A 1 4.22 3.66 19.91
C MET A 1 5.73 3.96 19.91
N TYR A 2 6.37 4.30 21.02
CA TYR A 2 7.80 4.72 21.04
C TYR A 2 8.77 3.71 20.43
N ILE A 3 8.59 2.41 20.68
CA ILE A 3 9.44 1.36 20.10
C ILE A 3 9.33 1.30 18.57
N LEU A 4 8.14 1.50 18.01
CA LEU A 4 7.92 1.58 16.58
C LEU A 4 8.67 2.76 15.96
N ILE A 5 8.57 3.95 16.56
CA ILE A 5 9.28 5.14 16.11
C ILE A 5 10.78 4.94 16.20
N PHE A 6 11.28 4.42 17.33
CA PHE A 6 12.70 4.16 17.55
C PHE A 6 13.27 3.19 16.49
N VAL A 7 12.61 2.04 16.26
CA VAL A 7 13.06 1.05 15.28
C VAL A 7 12.96 1.62 13.87
N SER A 8 11.94 2.42 13.57
CA SER A 8 11.80 3.09 12.27
C SER A 8 12.93 4.09 12.02
N LEU A 9 13.27 4.93 13.01
CA LEU A 9 14.38 5.88 12.91
C LEU A 9 15.73 5.18 12.80
N LEU A 10 15.94 4.09 13.56
CA LEU A 10 17.17 3.30 13.48
C LEU A 10 17.31 2.64 12.09
N SER A 11 16.23 2.09 11.57
CA SER A 11 16.22 1.49 10.22
C SER A 11 16.47 2.52 9.13
N LEU A 12 15.92 3.72 9.28
CA LEU A 12 16.15 4.84 8.37
C LEU A 12 17.63 5.30 8.44
N PHE A 13 18.20 5.39 9.64
CA PHE A 13 19.59 5.75 9.84
C PHE A 13 20.55 4.71 9.24
N LEU A 14 20.32 3.42 9.47
CA LEU A 14 21.12 2.35 8.84
C LEU A 14 21.04 2.41 7.31
N THR A 15 19.86 2.70 6.75
CA THR A 15 19.68 2.89 5.30
C THR A 15 20.45 4.12 4.81
N TYR A 16 20.45 5.21 5.58
CA TYR A 16 21.24 6.40 5.27
C TYR A 16 22.73 6.11 5.21
N LEU A 17 23.26 5.38 6.18
CA LEU A 17 24.69 4.99 6.21
C LEU A 17 25.08 4.16 4.98
N GLU A 18 24.19 3.27 4.50
CA GLU A 18 24.44 2.54 3.25
C GLU A 18 24.34 3.46 2.03
N SER A 19 23.34 4.34 1.97
CA SER A 19 23.17 5.31 0.88
C SER A 19 24.35 6.26 0.76
N ALA A 20 24.98 6.58 1.88
CA ALA A 20 26.20 7.41 1.98
C ALA A 20 27.52 6.62 1.74
N GLY A 21 27.43 5.30 1.52
CA GLY A 21 28.58 4.43 1.30
C GLY A 21 29.42 4.13 2.56
N GLN A 22 28.91 4.45 3.76
CA GLN A 22 29.63 4.26 5.03
C GLN A 22 29.51 2.83 5.57
N VAL A 23 28.39 2.17 5.31
CA VAL A 23 28.11 0.80 5.79
C VAL A 23 27.61 -0.06 4.62
N LYS A 24 28.08 -1.31 4.56
CA LYS A 24 27.53 -2.31 3.64
C LYS A 24 26.26 -2.95 4.24
N LYS A 25 25.21 -3.10 3.43
CA LYS A 25 23.95 -3.79 3.83
C LYS A 25 23.15 -3.09 4.96
N GLY A 26 23.35 -1.79 5.21
CA GLY A 26 22.63 -1.05 6.26
C GLY A 26 21.10 -1.13 6.08
N MET A 27 20.60 -0.99 4.86
CA MET A 27 19.16 -1.15 4.57
C MET A 27 18.67 -2.58 4.86
N ALA A 28 19.48 -3.61 4.59
CA ALA A 28 19.10 -4.99 4.93
C ALA A 28 19.00 -5.20 6.45
N TYR A 29 19.91 -4.63 7.23
CA TYR A 29 19.83 -4.66 8.70
C TYR A 29 18.59 -3.89 9.19
N GLY A 30 18.33 -2.71 8.62
CA GLY A 30 17.13 -1.93 8.93
C GLY A 30 15.84 -2.72 8.68
N PHE A 31 15.71 -3.34 7.50
CA PHE A 31 14.56 -4.20 7.19
C PHE A 31 14.50 -5.45 8.07
N GLY A 32 15.64 -5.99 8.52
CA GLY A 32 15.69 -7.08 9.50
C GLY A 32 15.08 -6.67 10.84
N LEU A 33 15.41 -5.49 11.36
CA LEU A 33 14.83 -4.92 12.59
C LEU A 33 13.32 -4.68 12.44
N LEU A 34 12.88 -4.11 11.32
CA LEU A 34 11.46 -3.91 11.01
C LEU A 34 10.71 -5.23 10.93
N THR A 35 11.31 -6.25 10.32
CA THR A 35 10.74 -7.59 10.22
C THR A 35 10.59 -8.22 11.61
N LEU A 36 11.62 -8.13 12.44
CA LEU A 36 11.57 -8.64 13.80
C LEU A 36 10.46 -7.96 14.61
N LEU A 37 10.39 -6.63 14.56
CA LEU A 37 9.35 -5.87 15.26
C LEU A 37 7.95 -6.30 14.81
N ALA A 38 7.73 -6.42 13.49
CA ALA A 38 6.45 -6.83 12.92
C ALA A 38 6.15 -8.32 13.15
N ALA A 39 7.16 -9.18 13.32
CA ALA A 39 6.96 -10.60 13.58
C ALA A 39 6.53 -10.92 15.01
N ILE A 40 7.00 -10.10 15.98
CA ILE A 40 6.75 -10.36 17.41
C ILE A 40 5.64 -9.48 18.01
N HIS A 41 5.04 -8.57 17.24
CA HIS A 41 3.99 -7.71 17.77
C HIS A 41 2.72 -8.50 18.12
N TYR A 42 2.00 -8.03 19.12
CA TYR A 42 0.72 -8.58 19.55
C TYR A 42 -0.26 -7.44 19.82
N ASP A 43 -1.52 -7.60 19.40
CA ASP A 43 -2.62 -6.64 19.60
C ASP A 43 -2.25 -5.19 19.26
N PHE A 44 -1.56 -5.02 18.13
CA PHE A 44 -1.18 -3.70 17.62
C PHE A 44 -1.87 -3.44 16.28
N GLY A 45 -2.80 -2.51 16.30
CA GLY A 45 -3.68 -2.18 15.18
C GLY A 45 -5.10 -2.68 15.35
N ASN A 46 -6.05 -1.94 14.79
CA ASN A 46 -7.49 -2.16 14.94
C ASN A 46 -7.99 -3.52 14.41
N ASP A 47 -7.28 -4.11 13.43
CA ASP A 47 -7.71 -5.36 12.79
C ASP A 47 -6.95 -6.60 13.31
N TYR A 48 -5.93 -6.43 14.20
CA TYR A 48 -5.12 -7.57 14.67
C TYR A 48 -5.96 -8.63 15.38
N MET A 49 -6.71 -8.26 16.42
CA MET A 49 -7.53 -9.20 17.19
C MET A 49 -8.71 -9.77 16.37
N PRO A 50 -9.41 -9.01 15.53
CA PRO A 50 -10.32 -9.56 14.53
C PRO A 50 -9.69 -10.65 13.66
N TYR A 51 -8.45 -10.50 13.20
CA TYR A 51 -7.77 -11.56 12.43
C TYR A 51 -7.40 -12.78 13.28
N TYR A 52 -6.99 -12.58 14.53
CA TYR A 52 -6.73 -13.68 15.46
C TYR A 52 -8.00 -14.50 15.70
N ASN A 53 -9.12 -13.84 15.96
CA ASN A 53 -10.41 -14.49 16.15
C ASN A 53 -10.89 -15.22 14.88
N THR A 54 -10.74 -14.60 13.71
CA THR A 54 -11.06 -15.21 12.42
C THR A 54 -10.20 -16.44 12.14
N TYR A 55 -8.90 -16.39 12.46
CA TYR A 55 -8.01 -17.54 12.34
C TYR A 55 -8.53 -18.71 13.18
N ASN A 56 -8.88 -18.46 14.44
CA ASN A 56 -9.40 -19.52 15.34
C ASN A 56 -10.75 -20.06 14.85
N GLN A 57 -11.64 -19.23 14.29
CA GLN A 57 -12.90 -19.67 13.71
C GLN A 57 -12.66 -20.57 12.48
N ILE A 58 -11.80 -20.19 11.55
CA ILE A 58 -11.49 -20.97 10.36
C ILE A 58 -10.88 -22.31 10.75
N THR A 59 -9.91 -22.32 11.66
CA THR A 59 -9.16 -23.52 12.03
C THR A 59 -9.88 -24.41 13.04
N ALA A 60 -11.03 -24.01 13.57
CA ALA A 60 -11.91 -24.84 14.37
C ALA A 60 -12.59 -25.94 13.54
N PHE A 61 -12.74 -25.75 12.24
CA PHE A 61 -13.26 -26.76 11.32
C PHE A 61 -12.15 -27.66 10.79
N SER A 62 -12.50 -28.92 10.50
CA SER A 62 -11.59 -29.82 9.79
C SER A 62 -11.33 -29.33 8.36
N PHE A 63 -10.10 -29.51 7.89
CA PHE A 63 -9.73 -29.13 6.53
C PHE A 63 -10.60 -29.87 5.49
N ASN A 64 -11.24 -29.11 4.62
CA ASN A 64 -12.05 -29.61 3.51
C ASN A 64 -11.86 -28.72 2.26
N TRP A 65 -11.34 -29.29 1.18
CA TRP A 65 -11.11 -28.57 -0.07
C TRP A 65 -12.38 -27.99 -0.68
N ASP A 66 -13.44 -28.77 -0.74
CA ASP A 66 -14.70 -28.35 -1.37
C ASP A 66 -15.32 -27.18 -0.60
N ALA A 67 -15.35 -27.27 0.73
CA ALA A 67 -15.83 -26.20 1.58
C ALA A 67 -15.01 -24.90 1.45
N ILE A 68 -13.68 -25.01 1.27
CA ILE A 68 -12.81 -23.85 1.04
C ILE A 68 -13.07 -23.22 -0.32
N LEU A 69 -13.15 -24.01 -1.39
CA LEU A 69 -13.35 -23.52 -2.74
C LEU A 69 -14.75 -22.95 -2.95
N ASN A 70 -15.76 -23.54 -2.30
CA ASN A 70 -17.14 -23.03 -2.29
C ASN A 70 -17.35 -21.83 -1.36
N GLN A 71 -16.28 -21.34 -0.68
CA GLN A 71 -16.34 -20.21 0.25
C GLN A 71 -17.24 -20.43 1.48
N GLU A 72 -17.51 -21.69 1.85
CA GLU A 72 -18.33 -22.06 3.00
C GLU A 72 -17.60 -21.83 4.33
N VAL A 73 -16.25 -21.97 4.33
CA VAL A 73 -15.40 -21.72 5.50
C VAL A 73 -15.10 -20.24 5.67
N TRP A 74 -14.74 -19.57 4.57
CA TRP A 74 -14.42 -18.16 4.52
C TRP A 74 -14.52 -17.61 3.09
N LYS A 75 -14.96 -16.37 2.96
CA LYS A 75 -15.18 -15.69 1.66
C LYS A 75 -13.93 -15.53 0.78
N GLU A 76 -12.74 -15.61 1.36
CA GLU A 76 -11.47 -15.58 0.62
C GLU A 76 -10.75 -16.92 0.77
N PRO A 77 -10.82 -17.81 -0.23
CA PRO A 77 -10.29 -19.17 -0.14
C PRO A 77 -8.77 -19.22 0.09
N GLY A 78 -8.03 -18.28 -0.48
CA GLY A 78 -6.58 -18.19 -0.27
C GLY A 78 -6.19 -17.82 1.16
N TRP A 79 -7.02 -17.02 1.84
CA TRP A 79 -6.81 -16.70 3.25
C TRP A 79 -7.11 -17.92 4.14
N ALA A 80 -8.23 -18.61 3.89
CA ALA A 80 -8.58 -19.83 4.61
C ALA A 80 -7.47 -20.88 4.47
N LEU A 81 -6.99 -21.10 3.24
CA LEU A 81 -5.89 -22.03 2.97
C LEU A 81 -4.62 -21.64 3.73
N LEU A 82 -4.29 -20.35 3.80
CA LEU A 82 -3.14 -19.86 4.56
C LEU A 82 -3.31 -20.19 6.08
N CYS A 83 -4.49 -19.98 6.64
CA CYS A 83 -4.77 -20.32 8.04
C CYS A 83 -4.54 -21.81 8.31
N TYR A 84 -5.05 -22.70 7.47
CA TYR A 84 -4.84 -24.13 7.61
C TYR A 84 -3.37 -24.55 7.43
N LEU A 85 -2.64 -23.91 6.52
CA LEU A 85 -1.22 -24.18 6.30
C LEU A 85 -0.40 -23.92 7.58
N PHE A 86 -0.72 -22.86 8.31
CA PHE A 86 0.01 -22.48 9.51
C PHE A 86 -0.49 -23.17 10.79
N LEU A 87 -1.61 -23.88 10.76
CA LEU A 87 -2.10 -24.62 11.92
C LEU A 87 -1.06 -25.61 12.48
N PRO A 88 -0.44 -26.49 11.68
CA PRO A 88 0.60 -27.40 12.16
C PRO A 88 1.97 -26.74 12.36
N LEU A 89 2.18 -25.51 11.86
CA LEU A 89 3.46 -24.81 11.88
C LEU A 89 3.63 -23.82 13.06
N GLY A 90 2.75 -23.86 14.05
CA GLY A 90 2.79 -22.99 15.22
C GLY A 90 1.70 -21.92 15.25
N GLY A 91 0.70 -22.03 14.37
CA GLY A 91 -0.53 -21.28 14.43
C GLY A 91 -0.43 -19.82 13.96
N PHE A 92 -1.31 -18.98 14.47
CA PHE A 92 -1.49 -17.61 14.06
C PHE A 92 -0.21 -16.75 14.18
N PHE A 93 0.53 -16.87 15.26
CA PHE A 93 1.74 -16.07 15.49
C PHE A 93 2.84 -16.37 14.46
N THR A 94 3.00 -17.66 14.12
CA THR A 94 3.95 -18.06 13.07
C THR A 94 3.50 -17.57 11.70
N MET A 95 2.19 -17.56 11.42
CA MET A 95 1.64 -16.96 10.22
C MET A 95 1.95 -15.47 10.14
N VAL A 96 1.73 -14.70 11.21
CA VAL A 96 2.06 -13.26 11.28
C VAL A 96 3.56 -13.02 11.06
N ALA A 97 4.41 -13.83 11.69
CA ALA A 97 5.86 -13.74 11.48
C ALA A 97 6.23 -14.00 10.00
N PHE A 98 5.67 -15.03 9.38
CA PHE A 98 5.88 -15.33 7.96
C PHE A 98 5.43 -14.18 7.05
N LEU A 99 4.23 -13.62 7.29
CA LEU A 99 3.72 -12.48 6.54
C LEU A 99 4.64 -11.27 6.67
N SER A 100 5.14 -11.00 7.87
CA SER A 100 6.08 -9.91 8.14
C SER A 100 7.40 -10.08 7.36
N VAL A 101 7.96 -11.30 7.34
CA VAL A 101 9.16 -11.62 6.56
C VAL A 101 8.90 -11.43 5.07
N LEU A 102 7.83 -12.02 4.55
CA LEU A 102 7.51 -11.99 3.12
C LEU A 102 7.32 -10.54 2.62
N GLN A 103 6.51 -9.76 3.31
CA GLN A 103 6.21 -8.38 2.94
C GLN A 103 7.47 -7.51 2.97
N ASN A 104 8.26 -7.57 4.05
CA ASN A 104 9.47 -6.77 4.16
C ASN A 104 10.54 -7.16 3.12
N ILE A 105 10.68 -8.44 2.77
CA ILE A 105 11.56 -8.88 1.68
C ILE A 105 11.10 -8.29 0.34
N ILE A 106 9.79 -8.29 0.07
CA ILE A 106 9.24 -7.74 -1.18
C ILE A 106 9.54 -6.24 -1.26
N TYR A 107 9.25 -5.46 -0.21
CA TYR A 107 9.49 -4.02 -0.20
C TYR A 107 11.00 -3.68 -0.26
N TYR A 108 11.84 -4.41 0.48
CA TYR A 108 13.29 -4.27 0.39
C TYR A 108 13.79 -4.46 -1.04
N ARG A 109 13.38 -5.56 -1.70
CA ARG A 109 13.77 -5.86 -3.08
C ARG A 109 13.23 -4.84 -4.07
N PHE A 110 12.00 -4.38 -3.86
CA PHE A 110 11.37 -3.35 -4.68
C PHE A 110 12.15 -2.04 -4.64
N ILE A 111 12.50 -1.55 -3.45
CA ILE A 111 13.30 -0.34 -3.29
C ILE A 111 14.68 -0.50 -3.92
N LYS A 112 15.38 -1.60 -3.63
CA LYS A 112 16.71 -1.88 -4.20
C LYS A 112 16.71 -1.92 -5.73
N ARG A 113 15.65 -2.42 -6.33
CA ARG A 113 15.55 -2.62 -7.77
C ARG A 113 15.20 -1.34 -8.54
N TYR A 114 14.32 -0.51 -7.98
CA TYR A 114 13.72 0.61 -8.72
C TYR A 114 14.23 1.98 -8.30
N VAL A 115 14.86 2.10 -7.15
CA VAL A 115 15.32 3.37 -6.60
C VAL A 115 16.85 3.45 -6.65
N ALA A 116 17.39 4.59 -7.11
CA ALA A 116 18.83 4.81 -7.13
C ALA A 116 19.39 4.89 -5.69
N PRO A 117 20.62 4.38 -5.41
CA PRO A 117 21.16 4.26 -4.05
C PRO A 117 21.07 5.53 -3.21
N LYS A 118 21.37 6.68 -3.78
CA LYS A 118 21.33 7.97 -3.07
C LYS A 118 19.91 8.36 -2.60
N TRP A 119 18.86 7.68 -3.09
CA TRP A 119 17.46 7.94 -2.77
C TRP A 119 16.83 6.85 -1.91
N TRP A 120 17.57 5.79 -1.53
CA TRP A 120 17.04 4.71 -0.70
C TRP A 120 16.49 5.20 0.64
N THR A 121 17.21 6.10 1.30
CA THR A 121 16.77 6.68 2.59
C THR A 121 15.41 7.35 2.45
N PHE A 122 15.21 8.10 1.36
CA PHE A 122 13.93 8.75 1.14
C PHE A 122 12.80 7.76 0.81
N SER A 123 13.10 6.72 0.06
CA SER A 123 12.16 5.63 -0.23
C SER A 123 11.76 4.88 1.04
N VAL A 124 12.73 4.56 1.91
CA VAL A 124 12.47 3.91 3.21
C VAL A 124 11.70 4.85 4.14
N PHE A 125 11.99 6.17 4.11
CA PHE A 125 11.19 7.16 4.83
C PHE A 125 9.72 7.10 4.42
N ILE A 126 9.41 7.07 3.11
CA ILE A 126 8.03 6.96 2.62
C ILE A 126 7.40 5.65 3.09
N TYR A 127 8.12 4.53 3.02
CA TYR A 127 7.63 3.23 3.49
C TYR A 127 7.27 3.20 4.96
N LEU A 128 8.06 3.86 5.80
CA LEU A 128 7.90 3.85 7.26
C LEU A 128 6.90 4.88 7.78
N PHE A 129 6.93 6.09 7.22
CA PHE A 129 6.17 7.23 7.75
C PHE A 129 4.88 7.55 6.97
N SER A 130 4.61 6.86 5.85
CA SER A 130 3.25 6.80 5.32
C SER A 130 2.50 5.68 6.03
N THR A 131 1.44 6.02 6.76
CA THR A 131 0.66 5.08 7.59
C THR A 131 0.07 3.92 6.79
N SER A 132 -0.13 4.11 5.49
CA SER A 132 -0.69 3.13 4.56
C SER A 132 0.23 1.97 4.17
N TYR A 133 1.49 1.92 4.66
CA TYR A 133 2.45 0.87 4.24
C TYR A 133 2.93 0.04 5.43
N TYR A 134 4.02 0.39 6.10
CA TYR A 134 4.58 -0.45 7.15
C TYR A 134 3.62 -0.63 8.34
N VAL A 135 3.01 0.44 8.81
CA VAL A 135 2.04 0.39 9.93
C VAL A 135 0.81 -0.43 9.54
N LEU A 136 0.31 -0.24 8.31
CA LEU A 136 -0.82 -1.00 7.78
C LEU A 136 -0.53 -2.51 7.76
N ASN A 137 0.67 -2.91 7.34
CA ASN A 137 1.07 -4.32 7.26
C ASN A 137 1.07 -5.02 8.62
N MET A 138 1.19 -4.28 9.73
CA MET A 138 1.09 -4.82 11.09
C MET A 138 -0.35 -5.02 11.57
N SER A 139 -1.33 -4.47 10.87
CA SER A 139 -2.76 -4.52 11.24
C SER A 139 -3.59 -5.24 10.19
N MET A 140 -3.54 -4.83 8.93
CA MET A 140 -4.41 -5.30 7.85
C MET A 140 -3.74 -6.44 7.06
N PHE A 141 -3.57 -7.62 7.66
CA PHE A 141 -2.77 -8.72 7.12
C PHE A 141 -3.17 -9.17 5.72
N ARG A 142 -4.48 -9.34 5.44
CA ARG A 142 -4.95 -9.78 4.11
C ARG A 142 -4.67 -8.74 3.04
N GLN A 143 -5.06 -7.50 3.30
CA GLN A 143 -4.85 -6.41 2.33
C GLN A 143 -3.37 -6.09 2.17
N GLY A 144 -2.60 -6.04 3.26
CA GLY A 144 -1.16 -5.82 3.21
C GLY A 144 -0.42 -6.89 2.40
N LEU A 145 -0.81 -8.18 2.59
CA LEU A 145 -0.26 -9.27 1.78
C LEU A 145 -0.63 -9.11 0.31
N ALA A 146 -1.90 -8.83 0.00
CA ALA A 146 -2.34 -8.66 -1.39
C ALA A 146 -1.64 -7.49 -2.10
N ILE A 147 -1.42 -6.36 -1.41
CA ILE A 147 -0.65 -5.22 -1.91
C ILE A 147 0.82 -5.62 -2.16
N ALA A 148 1.45 -6.29 -1.21
CA ALA A 148 2.84 -6.74 -1.36
C ALA A 148 2.99 -7.73 -2.54
N LEU A 149 2.06 -8.65 -2.70
CA LEU A 149 2.02 -9.56 -3.85
C LEU A 149 1.89 -8.80 -5.18
N PHE A 150 1.07 -7.75 -5.24
CA PHE A 150 0.98 -6.92 -6.45
C PHE A 150 2.28 -6.18 -6.76
N VAL A 151 2.96 -5.62 -5.74
CA VAL A 151 4.30 -5.04 -5.89
C VAL A 151 5.28 -6.10 -6.41
N TRP A 152 5.19 -7.33 -5.94
CA TRP A 152 6.05 -8.42 -6.44
C TRP A 152 5.70 -8.81 -7.88
N ALA A 153 4.41 -8.92 -8.22
CA ALA A 153 3.95 -9.17 -9.59
C ALA A 153 4.47 -8.12 -10.58
N PHE A 154 4.51 -6.83 -10.18
CA PHE A 154 5.05 -5.76 -11.01
C PHE A 154 6.49 -6.01 -11.46
N THR A 155 7.31 -6.67 -10.63
CA THR A 155 8.69 -7.00 -11.02
C THR A 155 8.76 -7.97 -12.21
N PHE A 156 7.80 -8.88 -12.29
CA PHE A 156 7.68 -9.83 -13.40
C PHE A 156 7.08 -9.20 -14.65
N PHE A 157 6.14 -8.27 -14.52
CA PHE A 157 5.61 -7.48 -15.64
C PHE A 157 6.73 -6.71 -16.35
N LYS A 158 7.61 -6.06 -15.59
CA LYS A 158 8.78 -5.37 -16.16
C LYS A 158 9.65 -6.31 -16.97
N ASP A 159 9.86 -7.53 -16.51
CA ASP A 159 10.69 -8.55 -17.16
C ASP A 159 9.92 -9.32 -18.26
N ARG A 160 8.67 -8.93 -18.56
CA ARG A 160 7.77 -9.60 -19.52
C ARG A 160 7.48 -11.06 -19.17
N LYS A 161 7.60 -11.44 -17.92
CA LYS A 161 7.28 -12.77 -17.40
C LYS A 161 5.82 -12.80 -16.96
N LEU A 162 4.92 -12.94 -17.93
CA LEU A 162 3.47 -12.77 -17.68
C LEU A 162 2.89 -13.87 -16.81
N LEU A 163 3.28 -15.13 -17.03
CA LEU A 163 2.74 -16.27 -16.26
C LEU A 163 2.97 -16.13 -14.74
N PRO A 164 4.21 -15.93 -14.23
CA PRO A 164 4.40 -15.73 -12.80
C PRO A 164 3.70 -14.47 -12.27
N ALA A 165 3.66 -13.39 -13.04
CA ALA A 165 2.91 -12.19 -12.64
C ALA A 165 1.41 -12.48 -12.47
N THR A 166 0.81 -13.18 -13.44
CA THR A 166 -0.60 -13.59 -13.40
C THR A 166 -0.90 -14.47 -12.21
N LEU A 167 -0.08 -15.50 -11.95
CA LEU A 167 -0.27 -16.39 -10.80
C LEU A 167 -0.20 -15.63 -9.48
N ILE A 168 0.73 -14.67 -9.33
CA ILE A 168 0.85 -13.86 -8.12
C ILE A 168 -0.37 -12.95 -7.94
N VAL A 169 -0.90 -12.34 -9.01
CA VAL A 169 -2.12 -11.51 -8.92
C VAL A 169 -3.35 -12.37 -8.57
N ILE A 170 -3.46 -13.58 -9.12
CA ILE A 170 -4.53 -14.52 -8.75
C ILE A 170 -4.41 -14.89 -7.27
N CYS A 171 -3.19 -15.17 -6.77
CA CYS A 171 -2.96 -15.39 -5.34
C CYS A 171 -3.38 -14.17 -4.51
N ALA A 172 -3.06 -12.95 -4.92
CA ALA A 172 -3.49 -11.73 -4.22
C ALA A 172 -5.03 -11.63 -4.17
N ALA A 173 -5.72 -11.90 -5.29
CA ALA A 173 -7.17 -11.86 -5.39
C ALA A 173 -7.85 -12.97 -4.56
N SER A 174 -7.21 -14.13 -4.37
CA SER A 174 -7.72 -15.21 -3.54
C SER A 174 -7.58 -14.93 -2.04
N VAL A 175 -6.59 -14.12 -1.65
CA VAL A 175 -6.33 -13.73 -0.24
C VAL A 175 -7.20 -12.56 0.19
N HIS A 176 -7.52 -11.64 -0.72
CA HIS A 176 -8.34 -10.48 -0.40
C HIS A 176 -9.21 -10.05 -1.59
N ASN A 177 -10.52 -10.01 -1.37
CA ASN A 177 -11.51 -9.77 -2.42
C ASN A 177 -11.29 -8.45 -3.19
N SER A 178 -10.91 -7.37 -2.51
CA SER A 178 -10.66 -6.09 -3.18
C SER A 178 -9.48 -6.14 -4.18
N ALA A 179 -8.58 -7.13 -4.06
CA ALA A 179 -7.50 -7.34 -5.03
C ALA A 179 -7.98 -7.85 -6.39
N LYS A 180 -9.24 -8.27 -6.53
CA LYS A 180 -9.85 -8.61 -7.84
C LYS A 180 -9.79 -7.43 -8.82
N ILE A 181 -9.74 -6.17 -8.32
CA ILE A 181 -9.52 -4.97 -9.13
C ILE A 181 -8.19 -5.00 -9.90
N LEU A 182 -7.25 -5.84 -9.49
CA LEU A 182 -5.96 -6.01 -10.15
C LEU A 182 -6.02 -6.93 -11.37
N LEU A 183 -7.07 -7.74 -11.52
CA LEU A 183 -7.20 -8.69 -12.63
C LEU A 183 -7.17 -8.01 -14.02
N PRO A 184 -7.83 -6.85 -14.26
CA PRO A 184 -7.69 -6.12 -15.51
C PRO A 184 -6.26 -5.64 -15.80
N PHE A 185 -5.43 -5.43 -14.77
CA PHE A 185 -4.03 -5.06 -14.94
C PHE A 185 -3.16 -6.21 -15.46
N LEU A 186 -3.63 -7.46 -15.43
CA LEU A 186 -3.00 -8.55 -16.14
C LEU A 186 -2.95 -8.27 -17.65
N LEU A 187 -3.99 -7.65 -18.20
CA LEU A 187 -4.03 -7.23 -19.59
C LEU A 187 -3.00 -6.12 -19.89
N TRP A 188 -2.65 -5.31 -18.91
CA TRP A 188 -1.59 -4.29 -19.03
C TRP A 188 -0.22 -4.89 -19.38
N GLY A 189 0.09 -6.09 -18.87
CA GLY A 189 1.31 -6.81 -19.23
C GLY A 189 1.31 -7.32 -20.68
N PHE A 190 0.12 -7.53 -21.26
CA PHE A 190 -0.03 -7.97 -22.66
C PHE A 190 -0.10 -6.79 -23.64
N VAL A 191 -0.44 -5.58 -23.19
CA VAL A 191 -0.38 -4.39 -24.04
C VAL A 191 1.10 -3.94 -24.11
N PRO A 192 1.85 -4.31 -25.16
CA PRO A 192 3.19 -3.82 -25.33
C PRO A 192 3.05 -2.34 -25.68
N PHE A 193 3.23 -1.48 -24.75
CA PHE A 193 3.25 -0.06 -25.00
C PHE A 193 1.89 0.65 -24.94
N ILE A 194 1.61 1.14 -23.78
CA ILE A 194 1.08 2.49 -23.76
C ILE A 194 2.21 3.34 -24.35
N SER A 195 2.07 3.73 -25.60
CA SER A 195 3.05 4.62 -26.23
C SER A 195 3.15 5.88 -25.37
N LYS A 196 4.32 6.56 -25.35
CA LYS A 196 4.47 7.81 -24.61
C LYS A 196 3.35 8.82 -24.93
N LYS A 197 2.78 8.76 -26.15
CA LYS A 197 1.68 9.57 -26.61
C LYS A 197 0.35 9.21 -25.92
N ILE A 198 0.03 7.90 -25.83
CA ILE A 198 -1.17 7.39 -25.14
C ILE A 198 -1.09 7.71 -23.64
N THR A 199 0.08 7.52 -23.02
CA THR A 199 0.29 7.85 -21.61
C THR A 199 0.04 9.33 -21.33
N LYS A 200 0.49 10.23 -22.22
CA LYS A 200 0.23 11.66 -22.08
C LYS A 200 -1.26 11.99 -22.20
N SER A 201 -1.95 11.42 -23.18
CA SER A 201 -3.38 11.66 -23.37
C SER A 201 -4.19 11.15 -22.18
N VAL A 202 -3.88 9.96 -21.67
CA VAL A 202 -4.49 9.38 -20.46
C VAL A 202 -4.18 10.27 -19.25
N ALA A 203 -2.95 10.72 -19.08
CA ALA A 203 -2.57 11.60 -17.97
C ALA A 203 -3.35 12.94 -17.99
N ILE A 204 -3.53 13.55 -19.17
CA ILE A 204 -4.34 14.77 -19.32
C ILE A 204 -5.80 14.48 -18.95
N MET A 205 -6.35 13.38 -19.45
CA MET A 205 -7.72 12.96 -19.14
C MET A 205 -7.91 12.76 -17.63
N PHE A 206 -6.99 12.08 -16.96
CA PHE A 206 -7.02 11.91 -15.50
C PHE A 206 -6.91 13.25 -14.76
N GLY A 207 -6.07 14.19 -15.25
CA GLY A 207 -5.98 15.53 -14.68
C GLY A 207 -7.28 16.30 -14.76
N ILE A 208 -7.94 16.29 -15.92
CA ILE A 208 -9.24 16.94 -16.13
C ILE A 208 -10.30 16.26 -15.26
N LEU A 209 -10.36 14.92 -15.26
CA LEU A 209 -11.31 14.15 -14.45
C LEU A 209 -11.12 14.44 -12.96
N PHE A 210 -9.88 14.51 -12.49
CA PHE A 210 -9.58 14.85 -11.09
C PHE A 210 -10.16 16.22 -10.72
N LEU A 211 -9.94 17.24 -11.55
CA LEU A 211 -10.47 18.57 -11.30
C LEU A 211 -12.01 18.57 -11.30
N LEU A 212 -12.65 17.91 -12.28
CA LEU A 212 -14.11 17.82 -12.35
C LEU A 212 -14.70 17.16 -11.11
N LEU A 213 -14.13 16.02 -10.67
CA LEU A 213 -14.59 15.30 -9.49
C LEU A 213 -14.32 16.09 -8.20
N SER A 214 -13.20 16.81 -8.11
CA SER A 214 -12.85 17.63 -6.93
C SER A 214 -13.83 18.77 -6.68
N PHE A 215 -14.44 19.32 -7.75
CA PHE A 215 -15.44 20.40 -7.63
C PHE A 215 -16.88 19.91 -7.53
N ASN A 216 -17.12 18.59 -7.67
CA ASN A 216 -18.47 18.05 -7.70
C ASN A 216 -18.58 16.76 -6.84
N GLY A 217 -18.46 16.95 -5.52
CA GLY A 217 -18.54 15.83 -4.54
C GLY A 217 -19.85 15.07 -4.57
N GLU A 218 -20.97 15.73 -4.86
CA GLU A 218 -22.29 15.09 -5.00
C GLU A 218 -22.31 14.12 -6.18
N SER A 219 -21.75 14.51 -7.33
CA SER A 219 -21.64 13.61 -8.48
C SER A 219 -20.70 12.43 -8.22
N VAL A 220 -19.61 12.64 -7.45
CA VAL A 220 -18.73 11.56 -7.02
C VAL A 220 -19.52 10.57 -6.19
N ASN A 221 -20.28 11.05 -5.20
CA ASN A 221 -21.12 10.20 -4.36
C ASN A 221 -22.19 9.46 -5.19
N ALA A 222 -22.88 10.15 -6.10
CA ALA A 222 -23.88 9.53 -6.97
C ALA A 222 -23.31 8.43 -7.88
N ILE A 223 -22.13 8.64 -8.48
CA ILE A 223 -21.44 7.62 -9.29
C ILE A 223 -21.13 6.39 -8.43
N PHE A 224 -20.64 6.58 -7.22
CA PHE A 224 -20.30 5.47 -6.36
C PHE A 224 -21.53 4.76 -5.78
N MET A 225 -22.60 5.49 -5.47
CA MET A 225 -23.87 4.89 -5.02
C MET A 225 -24.52 4.05 -6.13
N SER A 226 -24.28 4.36 -7.41
CA SER A 226 -24.71 3.49 -8.51
C SER A 226 -24.01 2.11 -8.55
N PHE A 227 -22.92 1.97 -7.83
CA PHE A 227 -22.24 0.68 -7.61
C PHE A 227 -22.63 0.00 -6.29
N ALA A 228 -23.47 0.65 -5.47
CA ALA A 228 -23.88 0.13 -4.15
C ALA A 228 -24.78 -1.12 -4.23
N ASP A 229 -25.38 -1.38 -5.38
CA ASP A 229 -26.20 -2.59 -5.63
C ASP A 229 -25.39 -3.89 -5.73
N PHE A 230 -24.06 -3.82 -5.80
CA PHE A 230 -23.23 -5.01 -5.69
C PHE A 230 -23.14 -5.43 -4.20
N GLU A 231 -23.42 -6.71 -3.91
CA GLU A 231 -23.48 -7.26 -2.53
C GLU A 231 -22.26 -6.91 -1.66
N ASP A 232 -21.07 -6.89 -2.24
CA ASP A 232 -19.83 -6.51 -1.56
C ASP A 232 -19.80 -5.01 -1.13
N PHE A 233 -20.64 -4.16 -1.75
CA PHE A 233 -20.74 -2.73 -1.44
C PHE A 233 -21.84 -2.41 -0.40
N GLN A 234 -22.91 -3.19 -0.35
CA GLN A 234 -24.03 -2.95 0.60
C GLN A 234 -23.60 -3.00 2.07
N ILE A 235 -22.65 -3.87 2.40
CA ILE A 235 -22.09 -3.97 3.76
C ILE A 235 -21.44 -2.65 4.19
N TYR A 236 -20.85 -1.92 3.24
CA TYR A 236 -20.15 -0.67 3.51
C TYR A 236 -21.06 0.55 3.47
N THR A 237 -22.11 0.57 2.65
CA THR A 237 -23.08 1.68 2.64
C THR A 237 -23.80 1.78 3.98
N ASN A 238 -24.21 0.65 4.57
CA ASN A 238 -24.87 0.61 5.89
C ASN A 238 -23.97 1.05 7.06
N ILE A 239 -22.63 0.89 6.93
CA ILE A 239 -21.67 1.31 7.97
C ILE A 239 -21.37 2.82 7.87
N TYR A 240 -21.52 3.42 6.70
CA TYR A 240 -21.07 4.78 6.39
C TYR A 240 -22.19 5.74 5.97
N GLU A 241 -23.47 5.43 6.24
CA GLU A 241 -24.62 6.31 5.99
C GLU A 241 -24.56 7.68 6.70
N GLY A 242 -23.53 7.94 7.49
CA GLY A 242 -23.25 9.21 8.13
C GLY A 242 -22.12 10.03 7.47
N GLY A 243 -21.90 9.88 6.15
CA GLY A 243 -20.80 10.52 5.43
C GLY A 243 -20.66 12.02 5.73
N ASN A 244 -19.53 12.37 6.34
CA ASN A 244 -19.16 13.74 6.64
C ASN A 244 -19.18 14.59 5.37
N SER A 245 -19.85 15.73 5.45
CA SER A 245 -19.79 16.78 4.44
C SER A 245 -18.37 17.05 3.98
N ASN A 246 -18.17 17.11 2.66
CA ASN A 246 -16.92 17.37 1.97
C ASN A 246 -16.13 18.53 2.56
N SER A 247 -15.33 18.31 3.58
CA SER A 247 -14.38 19.34 4.01
C SER A 247 -13.09 19.15 3.21
N TYR A 248 -12.94 19.93 2.16
CA TYR A 248 -11.68 20.11 1.45
C TYR A 248 -10.68 20.84 2.37
N GLY A 249 -10.21 20.14 3.40
CA GLY A 249 -9.21 20.65 4.32
C GLY A 249 -7.79 20.59 3.75
N LEU A 250 -6.82 21.01 4.55
CA LEU A 250 -5.39 20.94 4.18
C LEU A 250 -4.98 19.52 3.78
N GLY A 251 -5.54 18.47 4.40
CA GLY A 251 -5.29 17.07 4.04
C GLY A 251 -5.63 16.74 2.59
N PHE A 252 -6.74 17.27 2.05
CA PHE A 252 -7.05 17.10 0.63
C PHE A 252 -5.99 17.75 -0.27
N VAL A 253 -5.62 19.00 0.00
CA VAL A 253 -4.59 19.71 -0.77
C VAL A 253 -3.28 18.93 -0.73
N PHE A 254 -2.92 18.39 0.42
CA PHE A 254 -1.68 17.64 0.61
C PHE A 254 -1.67 16.33 -0.17
N ASN A 255 -2.75 15.58 -0.14
CA ASN A 255 -2.85 14.33 -0.89
C ASN A 255 -2.90 14.54 -2.42
N THR A 256 -3.21 15.76 -2.88
CA THR A 256 -3.21 16.08 -4.32
C THR A 256 -1.84 16.46 -4.87
N VAL A 257 -0.91 16.94 -4.04
CA VAL A 257 0.43 17.36 -4.50
C VAL A 257 1.20 16.22 -5.21
N PRO A 258 1.29 14.98 -4.67
CA PRO A 258 1.95 13.89 -5.37
C PRO A 258 1.30 13.57 -6.72
N PHE A 259 -0.03 13.65 -6.82
CA PHE A 259 -0.76 13.43 -8.06
C PHE A 259 -0.31 14.41 -9.16
N PHE A 260 -0.30 15.72 -8.88
CA PHE A 260 0.14 16.72 -9.85
C PHE A 260 1.62 16.61 -10.19
N MET A 261 2.47 16.20 -9.24
CA MET A 261 3.87 15.92 -9.50
C MET A 261 4.05 14.78 -10.50
N PHE A 262 3.32 13.67 -10.31
CA PHE A 262 3.36 12.51 -11.22
C PHE A 262 2.81 12.88 -12.59
N LEU A 263 1.71 13.61 -12.63
CA LEU A 263 1.13 14.14 -13.87
C LEU A 263 2.13 14.99 -14.64
N TYR A 264 2.80 15.93 -13.97
CA TYR A 264 3.83 16.79 -14.57
C TYR A 264 5.01 15.96 -15.10
N TYR A 265 5.46 14.96 -14.34
CA TYR A 265 6.51 14.04 -14.80
C TYR A 265 6.10 13.29 -16.06
N LEU A 266 4.92 12.69 -16.08
CA LEU A 266 4.40 11.91 -17.22
C LEU A 266 4.26 12.79 -18.49
N LEU A 267 3.87 14.05 -18.32
CA LEU A 267 3.68 14.99 -19.44
C LEU A 267 5.00 15.54 -19.99
N ARG A 268 5.99 15.79 -19.14
CA ARG A 268 7.18 16.56 -19.48
C ARG A 268 8.46 15.73 -19.66
N ASN A 269 8.56 14.55 -19.04
CA ASN A 269 9.78 13.74 -19.13
C ASN A 269 9.78 12.85 -20.38
N SER A 270 10.35 13.38 -21.46
CA SER A 270 10.52 12.63 -22.74
C SER A 270 11.61 11.54 -22.68
N LYS A 271 12.52 11.63 -21.70
CA LYS A 271 13.68 10.71 -21.57
C LYS A 271 13.42 9.56 -20.60
N ALA A 272 12.25 9.50 -19.95
CA ALA A 272 11.93 8.42 -19.02
C ALA A 272 11.91 7.06 -19.71
N GLU A 273 12.45 6.04 -19.05
CA GLU A 273 12.32 4.65 -19.47
C GLU A 273 10.88 4.16 -19.34
N VAL A 274 10.49 3.16 -20.12
CA VAL A 274 9.12 2.63 -20.13
C VAL A 274 8.67 2.17 -18.73
N TRP A 275 9.53 1.45 -18.00
CA TRP A 275 9.20 0.99 -16.65
C TRP A 275 9.02 2.12 -15.64
N GLN A 276 9.74 3.25 -15.80
CA GLN A 276 9.55 4.44 -14.96
C GLN A 276 8.19 5.07 -15.22
N ILE A 277 7.80 5.17 -16.49
CA ILE A 277 6.47 5.67 -16.88
C ILE A 277 5.38 4.78 -16.29
N GLN A 278 5.51 3.45 -16.40
CA GLN A 278 4.53 2.50 -15.86
C GLN A 278 4.42 2.61 -14.33
N LEU A 279 5.54 2.66 -13.63
CA LEU A 279 5.58 2.76 -12.17
C LEU A 279 4.97 4.10 -11.69
N VAL A 280 5.34 5.22 -12.33
CA VAL A 280 4.78 6.53 -12.00
C VAL A 280 3.30 6.63 -12.38
N ALA A 281 2.86 5.97 -13.46
CA ALA A 281 1.45 5.92 -13.83
C ALA A 281 0.61 5.14 -12.78
N LEU A 282 1.11 4.02 -12.25
CA LEU A 282 0.45 3.30 -11.16
C LEU A 282 0.34 4.18 -9.91
N ALA A 283 1.44 4.82 -9.51
CA ALA A 283 1.43 5.76 -8.39
C ALA A 283 0.47 6.94 -8.62
N CYS A 284 0.38 7.44 -9.85
CA CYS A 284 -0.55 8.49 -10.25
C CYS A 284 -2.02 8.05 -10.07
N ILE A 285 -2.37 6.82 -10.45
CA ILE A 285 -3.70 6.24 -10.20
C ILE A 285 -4.00 6.19 -8.71
N GLY A 286 -3.07 5.71 -7.89
CA GLY A 286 -3.25 5.65 -6.44
C GLY A 286 -3.47 7.02 -5.81
N THR A 287 -2.64 8.01 -6.16
CA THR A 287 -2.76 9.38 -5.66
C THR A 287 -3.95 10.15 -6.26
N PHE A 288 -4.49 9.70 -7.39
CA PHE A 288 -5.78 10.17 -7.89
C PHE A 288 -6.94 9.71 -7.01
N ILE A 289 -6.92 8.44 -6.58
CA ILE A 289 -8.02 7.77 -5.87
C ILE A 289 -8.07 8.17 -4.39
N ILE A 290 -6.92 8.22 -3.70
CA ILE A 290 -6.81 8.40 -2.25
C ILE A 290 -7.56 9.63 -1.73
N PRO A 291 -7.48 10.82 -2.34
CA PRO A 291 -8.18 12.01 -1.84
C PRO A 291 -9.70 11.86 -1.77
N PHE A 292 -10.28 10.98 -2.58
CA PHE A 292 -11.72 10.69 -2.56
C PHE A 292 -12.13 9.69 -1.47
N GLY A 293 -11.17 9.12 -0.76
CA GLY A 293 -11.41 8.19 0.33
C GLY A 293 -12.15 8.78 1.53
N ASN A 294 -12.11 10.11 1.69
CA ASN A 294 -12.91 10.81 2.71
C ASN A 294 -14.41 10.80 2.39
N ILE A 295 -14.76 10.63 1.10
CA ILE A 295 -16.16 10.54 0.65
C ILE A 295 -16.61 9.08 0.75
N LEU A 296 -15.70 8.14 0.42
CA LEU A 296 -15.98 6.71 0.37
C LEU A 296 -14.75 5.93 0.87
N PRO A 297 -14.74 5.50 2.13
CA PRO A 297 -13.59 4.78 2.71
C PRO A 297 -13.16 3.53 1.94
N MET A 298 -14.09 2.87 1.23
CA MET A 298 -13.78 1.71 0.41
C MET A 298 -12.88 2.06 -0.79
N VAL A 299 -13.01 3.25 -1.35
CA VAL A 299 -12.20 3.75 -2.46
C VAL A 299 -10.74 3.91 -2.03
N THR A 300 -10.50 4.25 -0.76
CA THR A 300 -9.14 4.30 -0.20
C THR A 300 -8.46 2.94 -0.29
N ARG A 301 -9.17 1.85 -0.01
CA ARG A 301 -8.62 0.47 -0.09
C ARG A 301 -8.15 0.13 -1.50
N ILE A 302 -8.92 0.55 -2.52
CA ILE A 302 -8.52 0.41 -3.92
C ILE A 302 -7.30 1.29 -4.22
N GLY A 303 -7.31 2.53 -3.75
CA GLY A 303 -6.20 3.47 -3.90
C GLY A 303 -4.87 2.95 -3.33
N MET A 304 -4.91 2.19 -2.24
CA MET A 304 -3.72 1.63 -1.59
C MET A 304 -2.93 0.66 -2.49
N TYR A 305 -3.62 -0.15 -3.35
CA TYR A 305 -2.94 -1.05 -4.28
C TYR A 305 -2.03 -0.30 -5.27
N PHE A 306 -2.44 0.88 -5.67
CA PHE A 306 -1.70 1.72 -6.61
C PHE A 306 -0.82 2.73 -5.88
N GLY A 307 -1.30 3.25 -4.76
CA GLY A 307 -0.58 4.20 -3.92
C GLY A 307 0.77 3.69 -3.43
N VAL A 308 0.90 2.37 -3.19
CA VAL A 308 2.15 1.75 -2.75
C VAL A 308 3.34 2.02 -3.69
N PHE A 309 3.09 2.23 -4.96
CA PHE A 309 4.14 2.56 -5.92
C PHE A 309 4.78 3.93 -5.69
N THR A 310 4.16 4.81 -4.87
CA THR A 310 4.74 6.09 -4.44
C THR A 310 6.09 5.89 -3.73
N ILE A 311 6.30 4.75 -3.06
CA ILE A 311 7.57 4.38 -2.42
C ILE A 311 8.77 4.53 -3.38
N ALA A 312 8.59 4.21 -4.66
CA ALA A 312 9.64 4.35 -5.67
C ALA A 312 9.36 5.51 -6.65
N ALA A 313 8.10 5.83 -6.94
CA ALA A 313 7.74 6.89 -7.88
C ALA A 313 8.18 8.27 -7.40
N ILE A 314 7.96 8.59 -6.12
CA ILE A 314 8.37 9.87 -5.55
C ILE A 314 9.87 10.08 -5.67
N PRO A 315 10.75 9.16 -5.24
CA PRO A 315 12.20 9.28 -5.44
C PRO A 315 12.61 9.45 -6.91
N ILE A 316 11.95 8.76 -7.84
CA ILE A 316 12.22 8.87 -9.28
C ILE A 316 11.88 10.27 -9.79
N VAL A 317 10.71 10.77 -9.44
CA VAL A 317 10.26 12.10 -9.85
C VAL A 317 11.11 13.19 -9.20
N TYR A 318 11.44 13.03 -7.92
CA TYR A 318 12.34 13.96 -7.23
C TYR A 318 13.72 14.02 -7.85
N LYS A 319 14.32 12.89 -8.18
CA LYS A 319 15.59 12.87 -8.90
C LYS A 319 15.53 13.72 -10.18
N TRP A 320 14.38 13.72 -10.85
CA TRP A 320 14.19 14.50 -12.10
C TRP A 320 13.96 15.99 -11.87
N ILE A 321 13.34 16.40 -10.74
CA ILE A 321 13.06 17.82 -10.44
C ILE A 321 14.07 18.44 -9.47
N TYR A 322 14.93 17.63 -8.84
CA TYR A 322 15.84 18.07 -7.77
C TYR A 322 16.80 19.19 -8.18
N ASP A 323 17.26 19.17 -9.42
CA ASP A 323 18.16 20.17 -9.97
C ASP A 323 17.47 21.51 -10.27
N LYS A 324 16.15 21.58 -10.12
CA LYS A 324 15.35 22.79 -10.23
C LYS A 324 15.17 23.42 -8.84
N ASN A 325 15.33 24.73 -8.74
CA ASN A 325 15.25 25.46 -7.45
C ASN A 325 13.98 25.13 -6.63
N LEU A 326 12.87 24.88 -7.31
CA LEU A 326 11.60 24.52 -6.68
C LEU A 326 11.59 23.08 -6.12
N GLY A 327 12.41 22.18 -6.65
CA GLY A 327 12.38 20.74 -6.28
C GLY A 327 12.72 20.51 -4.81
N ARG A 328 13.66 21.26 -4.24
CA ARG A 328 14.03 21.15 -2.82
C ARG A 328 12.91 21.60 -1.89
N VAL A 329 12.24 22.70 -2.24
CA VAL A 329 11.10 23.21 -1.46
C VAL A 329 9.95 22.20 -1.46
N VAL A 330 9.61 21.66 -2.63
CA VAL A 330 8.56 20.63 -2.75
C VAL A 330 8.91 19.38 -1.94
N LEU A 331 10.20 18.96 -1.90
CA LEU A 331 10.65 17.85 -1.06
C LEU A 331 10.42 18.13 0.42
N MET A 332 10.82 19.31 0.90
CA MET A 332 10.64 19.67 2.30
C MET A 332 9.16 19.68 2.68
N ILE A 333 8.32 20.25 1.85
CA ILE A 333 6.87 20.26 2.05
C ILE A 333 6.35 18.82 2.13
N TYR A 334 6.73 17.95 1.20
CA TYR A 334 6.27 16.56 1.20
C TYR A 334 6.68 15.82 2.49
N ILE A 335 7.93 15.98 2.95
CA ILE A 335 8.41 15.38 4.19
C ILE A 335 7.59 15.89 5.39
N MET A 336 7.41 17.20 5.51
CA MET A 336 6.65 17.80 6.60
C MET A 336 5.20 17.30 6.63
N MET A 337 4.59 17.19 5.47
CA MET A 337 3.22 16.69 5.32
C MET A 337 3.11 15.21 5.71
N THR A 338 4.04 14.37 5.23
CA THR A 338 4.06 12.95 5.59
C THR A 338 4.21 12.76 7.11
N LEU A 339 5.08 13.55 7.75
CA LEU A 339 5.24 13.52 9.21
C LEU A 339 4.00 14.04 9.95
N TYR A 340 3.33 15.06 9.39
CA TYR A 340 2.10 15.59 9.97
C TYR A 340 0.95 14.57 9.88
N ASP A 341 0.77 13.91 8.73
CA ASP A 341 -0.23 12.84 8.57
C ASP A 341 0.06 11.65 9.49
N TYR A 342 1.35 11.29 9.65
CA TYR A 342 1.77 10.27 10.59
C TYR A 342 1.43 10.64 12.04
N TYR A 343 1.68 11.89 12.43
CA TYR A 343 1.32 12.40 13.75
C TYR A 343 -0.20 12.37 13.95
N LEU A 344 -0.98 12.86 13.01
CA LEU A 344 -2.44 12.86 13.10
C LEU A 344 -3.00 11.44 13.28
N PHE A 345 -2.49 10.46 12.52
CA PHE A 345 -2.93 9.07 12.63
C PHE A 345 -2.77 8.51 14.04
N PHE A 346 -1.65 8.80 14.71
CA PHE A 346 -1.40 8.30 16.07
C PHE A 346 -2.03 9.16 17.19
N THR A 347 -2.60 10.30 16.84
CA THR A 347 -3.32 11.19 17.79
C THR A 347 -4.83 11.19 17.57
N ASP A 348 -5.31 10.60 16.47
CA ASP A 348 -6.74 10.45 16.20
C ASP A 348 -7.40 9.57 17.27
N SER A 349 -8.48 10.09 17.87
CA SER A 349 -9.23 9.40 18.91
C SER A 349 -9.78 8.03 18.48
N ALA A 350 -10.07 7.85 17.19
CA ALA A 350 -10.53 6.58 16.63
C ALA A 350 -9.45 5.50 16.62
N PHE A 351 -8.19 5.87 16.41
CA PHE A 351 -7.09 4.92 16.22
C PHE A 351 -6.15 4.82 17.41
N VAL A 352 -6.01 5.88 18.22
CA VAL A 352 -5.02 5.98 19.31
C VAL A 352 -5.02 4.76 20.22
N LYS A 353 -6.20 4.26 20.61
CA LYS A 353 -6.35 3.11 21.53
C LYS A 353 -5.73 1.81 20.97
N TYR A 354 -5.67 1.64 19.66
CA TYR A 354 -5.15 0.44 18.99
C TYR A 354 -3.64 0.51 18.70
N TYR A 355 -3.05 1.71 18.71
CA TYR A 355 -1.67 1.92 18.30
C TYR A 355 -0.78 2.52 19.40
N THR A 356 -1.31 2.78 20.61
CA THR A 356 -0.55 3.38 21.71
C THR A 356 0.34 2.37 22.41
N ASN A 357 -0.21 1.20 22.75
CA ASN A 357 0.47 0.17 23.51
C ASN A 357 1.02 -0.88 22.54
N PHE A 358 2.34 -1.05 22.54
CA PHE A 358 2.98 -2.08 21.78
C PHE A 358 3.26 -3.28 22.70
N HIS A 359 2.52 -4.36 22.47
CA HIS A 359 2.73 -5.63 23.13
C HIS A 359 3.49 -6.60 22.22
N THR A 360 4.12 -7.58 22.81
CA THR A 360 4.76 -8.67 22.07
C THR A 360 4.08 -10.00 22.38
N ILE A 361 4.22 -10.97 21.48
CA ILE A 361 3.69 -12.32 21.69
C ILE A 361 4.20 -12.94 23.00
N PHE A 362 5.38 -12.54 23.50
CA PHE A 362 5.95 -13.03 24.77
C PHE A 362 5.19 -12.56 26.00
N SER A 363 4.29 -11.60 25.90
CA SER A 363 3.40 -11.21 26.99
C SER A 363 2.16 -12.09 27.12
N VAL A 364 1.95 -13.02 26.16
CA VAL A 364 0.76 -13.85 26.07
C VAL A 364 1.08 -15.37 26.05
N LEU A 365 2.33 -15.71 25.71
CA LEU A 365 2.88 -17.07 25.83
C LEU A 365 3.34 -17.31 27.27
#